data_fad04c597bca2fd48b7f16ecd31fc638
#
_entry.id   fad04c597bca2fd48b7f16ecd31fc638
#
_cell.length_a   1.000
_cell.length_b   1.000
_cell.length_c   1.000
_cell.angle_alpha   90.00
_cell.angle_beta   90.00
_cell.angle_gamma   90.00
#
_symmetry.space_group_name_H-M   'P 1'
#
loop_
_entity.id
_entity.type
_entity.pdbx_description
1 polymer ?
#
loop_
_entity_poly.entity_id
_entity_poly.type
_entity_poly.pdbx_seq_one_letter_code
_entity_poly.pdbx_strand_id
1 'polypeptide(L)'
;MAANDEVVIISACRTPVGKFQGSLSDLSATQLGAIVVREAVKRANVDPKLVDECIMGNVVSAGLGQNPARQAAIFGGLPPEVGAMTVNKVCGSGLKCVGLAAQAIQTENSSIVVAGGMESMTNAPYLLPQARKGYRLGNAQIVDAMVNDGLWDIYNNYHMGITGENVAEKYGITRDEQDQFALNSHRKALAAIKECRFKSQIVPVELPAKKKGEAPVIFDKDETPREDTTMEVLRSLKPAFKKDGTVTAGNAPGVNDGAAAVVVTSSKRAKELGVQPMVRIVAQATSGVEPNWVMMAPVGAIRKVWEKTGWKNEDVDLYELNEAFSVQALGVMRELGLDPAKVNVNGGAVAIGHPIGASGARVLVTLIYEMTRRNVHRGIAALCLGGGNAVAMAVER
;
A
#
# COMPACT_ATOMS: atom_id res chain seq x y z
N MET A 1 -6.48 32.45 14.44
CA MET A 1 -6.74 31.22 13.66
C MET A 1 -7.76 30.43 14.45
N ALA A 2 -8.94 30.15 13.86
CA ALA A 2 -9.90 29.25 14.48
C ALA A 2 -9.18 27.92 14.79
N ALA A 3 -9.51 27.25 15.89
CA ALA A 3 -8.98 25.96 16.21
C ALA A 3 -9.17 25.06 14.97
N ASN A 4 -8.06 24.59 14.36
CA ASN A 4 -8.12 23.76 13.18
C ASN A 4 -9.01 22.57 13.49
N ASP A 5 -10.09 22.44 12.72
CA ASP A 5 -10.98 21.30 12.80
C ASP A 5 -10.18 20.02 12.51
N GLU A 6 -10.32 19.01 13.36
CA GLU A 6 -9.53 17.78 13.22
C GLU A 6 -9.92 17.03 11.95
N VAL A 7 -8.93 16.52 11.23
CA VAL A 7 -9.17 15.68 10.05
C VAL A 7 -9.35 14.23 10.48
N VAL A 8 -10.41 13.63 10.04
CA VAL A 8 -10.80 12.27 10.43
C VAL A 8 -11.04 11.36 9.24
N ILE A 9 -10.82 10.08 9.46
CA ILE A 9 -11.19 9.00 8.53
C ILE A 9 -12.49 8.39 9.06
N ILE A 10 -13.54 8.39 8.23
CA ILE A 10 -14.88 7.90 8.61
C ILE A 10 -15.19 6.53 8.01
N SER A 11 -14.44 6.09 7.01
CA SER A 11 -14.52 4.72 6.49
C SER A 11 -13.20 4.28 5.88
N ALA A 12 -12.98 2.97 5.83
CA ALA A 12 -11.81 2.35 5.27
C ALA A 12 -12.15 0.97 4.70
N CYS A 13 -11.58 0.62 3.54
CA CYS A 13 -11.72 -0.71 2.97
C CYS A 13 -10.60 -1.04 1.98
N ARG A 14 -10.44 -2.32 1.66
CA ARG A 14 -9.51 -2.80 0.64
C ARG A 14 -10.07 -4.02 -0.09
N THR A 15 -9.60 -4.29 -1.29
CA THR A 15 -9.81 -5.61 -1.91
C THR A 15 -8.96 -6.66 -1.19
N PRO A 16 -9.23 -7.95 -1.35
CA PRO A 16 -8.19 -8.96 -1.16
C PRO A 16 -7.00 -8.63 -2.09
N VAL A 17 -5.80 -9.08 -1.71
CA VAL A 17 -4.61 -8.95 -2.55
C VAL A 17 -4.46 -10.21 -3.41
N GLY A 18 -4.43 -10.02 -4.73
CA GLY A 18 -4.18 -11.06 -5.71
C GLY A 18 -2.68 -11.27 -5.95
N LYS A 19 -2.27 -12.49 -6.24
CA LYS A 19 -0.93 -12.81 -6.71
C LYS A 19 -0.79 -12.50 -8.20
N PHE A 20 0.43 -12.41 -8.67
CA PHE A 20 0.74 -12.24 -10.09
C PHE A 20 0.06 -13.31 -10.96
N GLN A 21 -0.69 -12.86 -11.97
CA GLN A 21 -1.51 -13.71 -12.83
C GLN A 21 -2.50 -14.62 -12.05
N GLY A 22 -2.93 -14.14 -10.88
CA GLY A 22 -3.87 -14.84 -10.00
C GLY A 22 -5.32 -14.44 -10.22
N SER A 23 -6.11 -14.50 -9.14
CA SER A 23 -7.56 -14.32 -9.20
C SER A 23 -8.01 -12.95 -9.70
N LEU A 24 -7.19 -11.89 -9.53
CA LEU A 24 -7.51 -10.53 -9.97
C LEU A 24 -6.95 -10.18 -11.36
N SER A 25 -6.37 -11.12 -12.08
CA SER A 25 -5.67 -10.88 -13.37
C SER A 25 -6.54 -10.25 -14.46
N ASP A 26 -7.84 -10.51 -14.45
CA ASP A 26 -8.76 -9.98 -15.46
C ASP A 26 -9.30 -8.57 -15.12
N LEU A 27 -8.87 -7.99 -13.99
CA LEU A 27 -9.28 -6.67 -13.54
C LEU A 27 -8.15 -5.66 -13.68
N SER A 28 -8.45 -4.55 -14.36
CA SER A 28 -7.55 -3.40 -14.41
C SER A 28 -7.43 -2.70 -13.06
N ALA A 29 -6.38 -1.90 -12.86
CA ALA A 29 -6.21 -1.09 -11.66
C ALA A 29 -7.43 -0.17 -11.43
N THR A 30 -8.00 0.41 -12.49
CA THR A 30 -9.16 1.31 -12.39
C THR A 30 -10.45 0.58 -11.98
N GLN A 31 -10.63 -0.66 -12.40
CA GLN A 31 -11.75 -1.50 -11.95
C GLN A 31 -11.61 -1.89 -10.47
N LEU A 32 -10.41 -2.27 -10.04
CA LEU A 32 -10.11 -2.52 -8.61
C LEU A 32 -10.34 -1.26 -7.78
N GLY A 33 -9.88 -0.10 -8.27
CA GLY A 33 -10.12 1.21 -7.66
C GLY A 33 -11.60 1.54 -7.52
N ALA A 34 -12.40 1.27 -8.56
CA ALA A 34 -13.84 1.51 -8.54
C ALA A 34 -14.58 0.70 -7.45
N ILE A 35 -14.14 -0.54 -7.21
CA ILE A 35 -14.70 -1.40 -6.15
C ILE A 35 -14.51 -0.76 -4.77
N VAL A 36 -13.29 -0.31 -4.45
CA VAL A 36 -13.00 0.27 -3.13
C VAL A 36 -13.54 1.68 -2.97
N VAL A 37 -13.60 2.50 -4.02
CA VAL A 37 -14.25 3.82 -4.00
C VAL A 37 -15.72 3.68 -3.65
N ARG A 38 -16.44 2.81 -4.37
CA ARG A 38 -17.86 2.54 -4.12
C ARG A 38 -18.11 2.07 -2.69
N GLU A 39 -17.34 1.10 -2.25
CA GLU A 39 -17.52 0.51 -0.91
C GLU A 39 -17.10 1.48 0.21
N ALA A 40 -16.05 2.29 0.03
CA ALA A 40 -15.64 3.28 1.00
C ALA A 40 -16.75 4.33 1.25
N VAL A 41 -17.34 4.86 0.18
CA VAL A 41 -18.47 5.81 0.27
C VAL A 41 -19.70 5.17 0.90
N LYS A 42 -20.02 3.93 0.52
CA LYS A 42 -21.12 3.16 1.12
C LYS A 42 -20.92 2.96 2.62
N ARG A 43 -19.73 2.53 3.06
CA ARG A 43 -19.39 2.33 4.49
C ARG A 43 -19.37 3.63 5.27
N ALA A 44 -19.00 4.74 4.63
CA ALA A 44 -19.08 6.06 5.23
C ALA A 44 -20.53 6.53 5.47
N ASN A 45 -21.50 5.86 4.86
CA ASN A 45 -22.91 6.29 4.85
C ASN A 45 -23.08 7.75 4.38
N VAL A 46 -22.33 8.13 3.33
CA VAL A 46 -22.32 9.46 2.74
C VAL A 46 -23.00 9.42 1.38
N ASP A 47 -23.83 10.42 1.06
CA ASP A 47 -24.34 10.60 -0.29
C ASP A 47 -23.16 10.86 -1.24
N PRO A 48 -22.99 10.09 -2.32
CA PRO A 48 -21.92 10.30 -3.31
C PRO A 48 -21.84 11.73 -3.86
N LYS A 49 -22.95 12.45 -3.88
CA LYS A 49 -23.02 13.86 -4.31
C LYS A 49 -22.35 14.85 -3.37
N LEU A 50 -22.06 14.44 -2.14
CA LEU A 50 -21.36 15.27 -1.14
C LEU A 50 -19.84 15.10 -1.20
N VAL A 51 -19.34 14.18 -2.02
CA VAL A 51 -17.91 13.99 -2.23
C VAL A 51 -17.40 15.08 -3.17
N ASP A 52 -16.37 15.81 -2.75
CA ASP A 52 -15.78 16.89 -3.55
C ASP A 52 -14.67 16.38 -4.47
N GLU A 53 -13.86 15.42 -3.97
CA GLU A 53 -12.70 14.96 -4.71
C GLU A 53 -12.40 13.47 -4.47
N CYS A 54 -11.80 12.82 -5.49
CA CYS A 54 -11.29 11.45 -5.42
C CYS A 54 -9.79 11.44 -5.78
N ILE A 55 -8.92 11.11 -4.82
CA ILE A 55 -7.47 11.11 -4.99
C ILE A 55 -6.94 9.69 -4.86
N MET A 56 -6.53 9.08 -5.98
CA MET A 56 -6.08 7.68 -6.01
C MET A 56 -4.66 7.53 -6.51
N GLY A 57 -3.88 6.75 -5.77
CA GLY A 57 -2.54 6.34 -6.16
C GLY A 57 -2.55 5.26 -7.25
N ASN A 58 -1.68 5.41 -8.24
CA ASN A 58 -1.39 4.38 -9.23
C ASN A 58 0.01 4.63 -9.80
N VAL A 59 0.81 3.59 -9.96
CA VAL A 59 2.21 3.70 -10.39
C VAL A 59 2.39 3.30 -11.83
N VAL A 60 1.98 2.09 -12.20
CA VAL A 60 2.12 1.58 -13.57
C VAL A 60 0.86 1.94 -14.36
N SER A 61 0.83 3.18 -14.86
CA SER A 61 -0.36 3.75 -15.49
C SER A 61 -0.41 3.59 -17.01
N ALA A 62 0.64 3.07 -17.64
CA ALA A 62 0.69 2.90 -19.10
C ALA A 62 -0.47 2.01 -19.58
N GLY A 63 -1.20 2.49 -20.60
CA GLY A 63 -2.33 1.75 -21.18
C GLY A 63 -3.65 1.84 -20.40
N LEU A 64 -3.71 2.43 -19.20
CA LEU A 64 -4.95 2.56 -18.43
C LEU A 64 -5.90 3.67 -18.95
N GLY A 65 -5.45 4.49 -19.89
CA GLY A 65 -6.23 5.63 -20.38
C GLY A 65 -6.04 6.89 -19.53
N GLN A 66 -6.90 7.88 -19.76
CA GLN A 66 -6.79 9.18 -19.08
C GLN A 66 -7.18 9.06 -17.61
N ASN A 67 -6.35 9.65 -16.74
CA ASN A 67 -6.63 9.85 -15.31
C ASN A 67 -7.27 8.62 -14.64
N PRO A 68 -6.48 7.59 -14.29
CA PRO A 68 -6.99 6.37 -13.66
C PRO A 68 -7.87 6.61 -12.43
N ALA A 69 -7.57 7.62 -11.60
CA ALA A 69 -8.40 8.00 -10.45
C ALA A 69 -9.79 8.47 -10.89
N ARG A 70 -9.89 9.21 -11.99
CA ARG A 70 -11.17 9.65 -12.55
C ARG A 70 -12.02 8.47 -12.99
N GLN A 71 -11.41 7.48 -13.63
CA GLN A 71 -12.10 6.24 -14.02
C GLN A 71 -12.60 5.49 -12.78
N ALA A 72 -11.76 5.34 -11.76
CA ALA A 72 -12.15 4.70 -10.50
C ALA A 72 -13.31 5.44 -9.81
N ALA A 73 -13.30 6.77 -9.81
CA ALA A 73 -14.37 7.61 -9.27
C ALA A 73 -15.71 7.38 -9.99
N ILE A 74 -15.74 7.52 -11.31
CA ILE A 74 -16.97 7.38 -12.12
C ILE A 74 -17.50 5.94 -12.07
N PHE A 75 -16.64 4.93 -12.29
CA PHE A 75 -17.05 3.53 -12.24
C PHE A 75 -17.38 3.09 -10.80
N GLY A 76 -16.85 3.81 -9.80
CA GLY A 76 -17.18 3.66 -8.38
C GLY A 76 -18.54 4.26 -7.99
N GLY A 77 -19.19 5.01 -8.89
CA GLY A 77 -20.53 5.59 -8.68
C GLY A 77 -20.50 7.02 -8.13
N LEU A 78 -19.34 7.70 -8.14
CA LEU A 78 -19.29 9.12 -7.86
C LEU A 78 -19.86 9.92 -9.07
N PRO A 79 -20.58 11.00 -8.82
CA PRO A 79 -21.15 11.81 -9.90
C PRO A 79 -20.07 12.55 -10.71
N PRO A 80 -20.36 12.96 -11.94
CA PRO A 80 -19.36 13.56 -12.84
C PRO A 80 -18.84 14.93 -12.38
N GLU A 81 -19.49 15.57 -11.43
CA GLU A 81 -19.07 16.84 -10.83
C GLU A 81 -17.87 16.67 -9.87
N VAL A 82 -17.66 15.47 -9.33
CA VAL A 82 -16.55 15.18 -8.41
C VAL A 82 -15.21 15.30 -9.12
N GLY A 83 -14.31 16.13 -8.62
CA GLY A 83 -12.94 16.19 -9.10
C GLY A 83 -12.17 14.88 -8.88
N ALA A 84 -11.15 14.60 -9.71
CA ALA A 84 -10.31 13.42 -9.46
C ALA A 84 -8.86 13.64 -9.90
N MET A 85 -7.93 13.10 -9.11
CA MET A 85 -6.48 13.20 -9.37
C MET A 85 -5.78 11.87 -9.13
N THR A 86 -4.95 11.47 -10.10
CA THR A 86 -4.06 10.31 -9.96
C THR A 86 -2.69 10.76 -9.45
N VAL A 87 -2.18 10.08 -8.42
CA VAL A 87 -0.89 10.39 -7.80
C VAL A 87 0.06 9.22 -8.00
N ASN A 88 1.25 9.50 -8.50
CA ASN A 88 2.36 8.57 -8.48
C ASN A 88 3.43 9.07 -7.51
N LYS A 89 3.59 8.38 -6.42
CA LYS A 89 4.70 8.49 -5.47
C LYS A 89 5.21 7.07 -5.14
N VAL A 90 5.35 6.25 -6.18
CA VAL A 90 5.75 4.84 -6.12
C VAL A 90 4.95 4.10 -5.02
N CYS A 91 5.60 3.27 -4.19
CA CYS A 91 4.93 2.44 -3.17
C CYS A 91 4.08 3.22 -2.16
N GLY A 92 4.38 4.49 -1.94
CA GLY A 92 3.66 5.35 -1.00
C GLY A 92 2.49 6.14 -1.58
N SER A 93 2.15 5.93 -2.86
CA SER A 93 1.09 6.68 -3.55
C SER A 93 -0.21 6.71 -2.77
N GLY A 94 -0.70 5.55 -2.32
CA GLY A 94 -1.95 5.44 -1.58
C GLY A 94 -1.95 6.20 -0.25
N LEU A 95 -0.87 6.13 0.54
CA LEU A 95 -0.77 6.88 1.80
C LEU A 95 -0.60 8.38 1.55
N LYS A 96 0.13 8.75 0.48
CA LYS A 96 0.26 10.15 0.08
C LYS A 96 -1.09 10.75 -0.36
N CYS A 97 -1.95 9.99 -1.04
CA CYS A 97 -3.30 10.41 -1.38
C CYS A 97 -4.13 10.77 -0.13
N VAL A 98 -4.06 9.95 0.91
CA VAL A 98 -4.72 10.25 2.20
C VAL A 98 -4.14 11.53 2.83
N GLY A 99 -2.82 11.72 2.74
CA GLY A 99 -2.18 12.93 3.20
C GLY A 99 -2.59 14.18 2.41
N LEU A 100 -2.80 14.07 1.09
CA LEU A 100 -3.32 15.16 0.25
C LEU A 100 -4.78 15.46 0.58
N ALA A 101 -5.60 14.43 0.79
CA ALA A 101 -6.97 14.60 1.24
C ALA A 101 -7.04 15.35 2.58
N ALA A 102 -6.18 14.99 3.54
CA ALA A 102 -6.09 15.71 4.81
C ALA A 102 -5.72 17.19 4.61
N GLN A 103 -4.78 17.49 3.71
CA GLN A 103 -4.42 18.87 3.36
C GLN A 103 -5.58 19.64 2.71
N ALA A 104 -6.33 19.01 1.78
CA ALA A 104 -7.49 19.63 1.14
C ALA A 104 -8.58 19.99 2.16
N ILE A 105 -8.82 19.10 3.14
CA ILE A 105 -9.76 19.37 4.25
C ILE A 105 -9.26 20.52 5.14
N GLN A 106 -7.98 20.51 5.52
CA GLN A 106 -7.37 21.54 6.38
C GLN A 106 -7.35 22.93 5.74
N THR A 107 -7.28 23.00 4.42
CA THR A 107 -7.30 24.26 3.65
C THR A 107 -8.69 24.65 3.18
N GLU A 108 -9.72 23.89 3.58
CA GLU A 108 -11.13 24.14 3.23
C GLU A 108 -11.40 24.08 1.71
N ASN A 109 -10.48 23.50 0.91
CA ASN A 109 -10.71 23.28 -0.52
C ASN A 109 -11.70 22.15 -0.79
N SER A 110 -11.84 21.21 0.14
CA SER A 110 -12.77 20.09 0.07
C SER A 110 -13.32 19.79 1.46
N SER A 111 -14.55 19.29 1.52
CA SER A 111 -15.22 18.88 2.76
C SER A 111 -15.19 17.37 2.96
N ILE A 112 -15.29 16.60 1.86
CA ILE A 112 -15.27 15.12 1.87
C ILE A 112 -14.41 14.65 0.70
N VAL A 113 -13.39 13.85 0.98
CA VAL A 113 -12.49 13.32 -0.04
C VAL A 113 -12.41 11.80 0.07
N VAL A 114 -12.56 11.11 -1.06
CA VAL A 114 -12.20 9.70 -1.18
C VAL A 114 -10.72 9.61 -1.55
N ALA A 115 -9.92 8.95 -0.73
CA ALA A 115 -8.49 8.83 -0.96
C ALA A 115 -8.00 7.39 -0.83
N GLY A 116 -7.06 6.99 -1.67
CA GLY A 116 -6.56 5.62 -1.63
C GLY A 116 -5.53 5.31 -2.69
N GLY A 117 -5.52 4.06 -3.13
CA GLY A 117 -4.65 3.62 -4.22
C GLY A 117 -5.11 2.30 -4.82
N MET A 118 -4.65 2.05 -6.02
CA MET A 118 -4.99 0.90 -6.84
C MET A 118 -3.79 0.50 -7.68
N GLU A 119 -3.61 -0.78 -7.90
CA GLU A 119 -2.58 -1.30 -8.79
C GLU A 119 -3.00 -2.65 -9.37
N SER A 120 -2.73 -2.86 -10.64
CA SER A 120 -2.73 -4.17 -11.27
C SER A 120 -1.37 -4.37 -11.92
N MET A 121 -0.44 -4.97 -11.18
CA MET A 121 0.89 -5.23 -11.69
C MET A 121 0.87 -6.35 -12.73
N THR A 122 -0.10 -7.25 -12.63
CA THR A 122 -0.34 -8.31 -13.63
C THR A 122 -0.63 -7.72 -15.02
N ASN A 123 -1.36 -6.60 -15.08
CA ASN A 123 -1.76 -5.97 -16.33
C ASN A 123 -0.81 -4.86 -16.79
N ALA A 124 0.37 -4.73 -16.18
CA ALA A 124 1.40 -3.82 -16.64
C ALA A 124 1.84 -4.20 -18.07
N PRO A 125 1.82 -3.25 -19.04
CA PRO A 125 2.14 -3.58 -20.41
C PRO A 125 3.64 -3.68 -20.66
N TYR A 126 4.01 -4.32 -21.77
CA TYR A 126 5.31 -4.16 -22.36
C TYR A 126 5.33 -2.95 -23.31
N LEU A 127 6.42 -2.19 -23.29
CA LEU A 127 6.58 -0.95 -24.03
C LEU A 127 7.55 -1.13 -25.21
N LEU A 128 7.28 -0.42 -26.28
CA LEU A 128 8.15 -0.29 -27.45
C LEU A 128 8.63 1.17 -27.54
N PRO A 129 9.69 1.59 -26.84
CA PRO A 129 10.07 3.00 -26.69
C PRO A 129 10.37 3.72 -28.00
N GLN A 130 10.85 3.01 -29.02
CA GLN A 130 11.20 3.59 -30.33
C GLN A 130 10.10 3.42 -31.38
N ALA A 131 8.97 2.77 -31.08
CA ALA A 131 7.93 2.47 -32.07
C ALA A 131 7.42 3.72 -32.80
N ARG A 132 7.29 4.86 -32.12
CA ARG A 132 6.85 6.12 -32.71
C ARG A 132 7.84 6.68 -33.77
N LYS A 133 9.13 6.46 -33.54
CA LYS A 133 10.20 6.85 -34.53
C LYS A 133 10.46 5.76 -35.60
N GLY A 134 9.99 4.54 -35.33
CA GLY A 134 10.15 3.36 -36.15
C GLY A 134 11.40 2.53 -35.81
N TYR A 135 11.24 1.22 -35.92
CA TYR A 135 12.34 0.24 -35.87
C TYR A 135 12.78 -0.04 -37.31
N ARG A 136 13.98 0.38 -37.69
CA ARG A 136 14.42 0.32 -39.10
C ARG A 136 15.21 -0.93 -39.44
N LEU A 137 16.32 -1.18 -38.75
CA LEU A 137 17.24 -2.29 -39.07
C LEU A 137 17.83 -2.82 -37.74
N GLY A 138 17.92 -4.13 -37.62
CA GLY A 138 18.46 -4.83 -36.45
C GLY A 138 17.40 -5.15 -35.39
N ASN A 139 17.83 -5.79 -34.28
CA ASN A 139 16.98 -6.18 -33.18
C ASN A 139 16.52 -4.98 -32.34
N ALA A 140 15.36 -5.10 -31.68
CA ALA A 140 14.85 -4.10 -30.77
C ALA A 140 14.47 -4.76 -29.44
N GLN A 141 14.45 -3.96 -28.38
CA GLN A 141 14.02 -4.41 -27.05
C GLN A 141 12.56 -4.03 -26.80
N ILE A 142 11.84 -4.89 -26.12
CA ILE A 142 10.60 -4.57 -25.43
C ILE A 142 10.93 -4.34 -23.95
N VAL A 143 10.28 -3.37 -23.33
CA VAL A 143 10.53 -2.98 -21.94
C VAL A 143 9.32 -3.35 -21.11
N ASP A 144 9.52 -4.15 -20.05
CA ASP A 144 8.49 -4.46 -19.07
C ASP A 144 8.21 -3.22 -18.20
N ALA A 145 7.03 -2.60 -18.35
CA ALA A 145 6.66 -1.40 -17.61
C ALA A 145 6.58 -1.66 -16.10
N MET A 146 6.20 -2.87 -15.67
CA MET A 146 6.16 -3.23 -14.25
C MET A 146 7.55 -3.13 -13.62
N VAL A 147 8.56 -3.69 -14.28
CA VAL A 147 9.95 -3.63 -13.80
C VAL A 147 10.51 -2.23 -13.93
N ASN A 148 10.40 -1.63 -15.12
CA ASN A 148 11.04 -0.35 -15.44
C ASN A 148 10.48 0.82 -14.58
N ASP A 149 9.15 0.90 -14.43
CA ASP A 149 8.50 2.03 -13.78
C ASP A 149 8.25 1.79 -12.28
N GLY A 150 8.19 0.51 -11.86
CA GLY A 150 7.85 0.14 -10.49
C GLY A 150 8.99 -0.43 -9.65
N LEU A 151 9.94 -1.16 -10.26
CA LEU A 151 10.90 -2.00 -9.53
C LEU A 151 12.36 -1.73 -9.88
N TRP A 152 12.65 -0.75 -10.73
CA TRP A 152 14.01 -0.40 -11.17
C TRP A 152 14.49 0.89 -10.53
N ASP A 153 15.68 0.86 -9.96
CA ASP A 153 16.39 2.08 -9.54
C ASP A 153 17.09 2.70 -10.75
N ILE A 154 16.50 3.74 -11.30
CA ILE A 154 17.01 4.43 -12.49
C ILE A 154 18.31 5.20 -12.20
N TYR A 155 18.55 5.61 -10.96
CA TYR A 155 19.73 6.38 -10.56
C TYR A 155 20.99 5.53 -10.52
N ASN A 156 20.85 4.29 -10.02
CA ASN A 156 21.95 3.34 -9.88
C ASN A 156 21.90 2.21 -10.91
N ASN A 157 20.86 2.19 -11.76
CA ASN A 157 20.69 1.24 -12.88
C ASN A 157 20.69 -0.23 -12.43
N TYR A 158 19.86 -0.55 -11.41
CA TYR A 158 19.67 -1.92 -10.94
C TYR A 158 18.26 -2.15 -10.37
N HIS A 159 17.88 -3.42 -10.20
CA HIS A 159 16.61 -3.78 -9.57
C HIS A 159 16.58 -3.40 -8.08
N MET A 160 15.40 -2.99 -7.56
CA MET A 160 15.20 -2.61 -6.16
C MET A 160 15.71 -3.65 -5.15
N GLY A 161 15.76 -4.94 -5.50
CA GLY A 161 16.33 -5.98 -4.64
C GLY A 161 17.82 -5.76 -4.28
N ILE A 162 18.58 -5.07 -5.13
CA ILE A 162 19.98 -4.72 -4.80
C ILE A 162 20.04 -3.72 -3.64
N THR A 163 19.06 -2.81 -3.53
CA THR A 163 19.01 -1.91 -2.37
C THR A 163 18.76 -2.66 -1.05
N GLY A 164 18.06 -3.81 -1.12
CA GLY A 164 17.95 -4.73 0.02
C GLY A 164 19.30 -5.37 0.39
N GLU A 165 20.09 -5.79 -0.59
CA GLU A 165 21.44 -6.32 -0.34
C GLU A 165 22.36 -5.25 0.27
N ASN A 166 22.26 -3.99 -0.18
CA ASN A 166 23.02 -2.88 0.43
C ASN A 166 22.71 -2.72 1.93
N VAL A 167 21.43 -2.82 2.30
CA VAL A 167 21.00 -2.74 3.70
C VAL A 167 21.49 -3.97 4.49
N ALA A 168 21.36 -5.18 3.92
CA ALA A 168 21.87 -6.41 4.54
C ALA A 168 23.35 -6.29 4.90
N GLU A 169 24.15 -5.83 3.96
CA GLU A 169 25.59 -5.65 4.13
C GLU A 169 25.90 -4.58 5.19
N LYS A 170 25.31 -3.39 5.08
CA LYS A 170 25.57 -2.27 5.98
C LYS A 170 25.17 -2.52 7.43
N TYR A 171 24.03 -3.16 7.63
CA TYR A 171 23.46 -3.39 8.97
C TYR A 171 23.72 -4.79 9.51
N GLY A 172 24.50 -5.62 8.80
CA GLY A 172 24.83 -6.97 9.19
C GLY A 172 23.61 -7.88 9.36
N ILE A 173 22.57 -7.68 8.53
CA ILE A 173 21.33 -8.48 8.58
C ILE A 173 21.55 -9.76 7.77
N THR A 174 21.56 -10.88 8.46
CA THR A 174 21.83 -12.19 7.86
C THR A 174 20.66 -12.71 7.03
N ARG A 175 20.93 -13.68 6.18
CA ARG A 175 19.92 -14.43 5.42
C ARG A 175 18.92 -15.13 6.36
N ASP A 176 19.40 -15.77 7.41
CA ASP A 176 18.54 -16.48 8.37
C ASP A 176 17.57 -15.54 9.10
N GLU A 177 18.01 -14.34 9.45
CA GLU A 177 17.12 -13.33 10.04
C GLU A 177 16.03 -12.88 9.08
N GLN A 178 16.36 -12.68 7.80
CA GLN A 178 15.40 -12.31 6.77
C GLN A 178 14.38 -13.44 6.52
N ASP A 179 14.84 -14.68 6.45
CA ASP A 179 13.98 -15.85 6.27
C ASP A 179 13.07 -16.08 7.49
N GLN A 180 13.60 -15.89 8.71
CA GLN A 180 12.81 -15.99 9.94
C GLN A 180 11.74 -14.89 10.01
N PHE A 181 12.06 -13.67 9.56
CA PHE A 181 11.11 -12.58 9.46
C PHE A 181 9.99 -12.93 8.47
N ALA A 182 10.35 -13.43 7.27
CA ALA A 182 9.39 -13.86 6.26
C ALA A 182 8.45 -14.97 6.78
N LEU A 183 9.01 -16.00 7.42
CA LEU A 183 8.23 -17.06 8.05
C LEU A 183 7.23 -16.51 9.07
N ASN A 184 7.67 -15.56 9.91
CA ASN A 184 6.82 -14.94 10.90
C ASN A 184 5.73 -14.08 10.27
N SER A 185 6.02 -13.36 9.16
CA SER A 185 5.02 -12.60 8.40
C SER A 185 3.92 -13.54 7.85
N HIS A 186 4.28 -14.68 7.25
CA HIS A 186 3.32 -15.68 6.79
C HIS A 186 2.49 -16.26 7.93
N ARG A 187 3.12 -16.65 9.04
CA ARG A 187 2.41 -17.20 10.21
C ARG A 187 1.40 -16.21 10.80
N LYS A 188 1.78 -14.94 10.93
CA LYS A 188 0.89 -13.87 11.40
C LYS A 188 -0.28 -13.65 10.43
N ALA A 189 -0.03 -13.63 9.11
CA ALA A 189 -1.09 -13.47 8.10
C ALA A 189 -2.08 -14.63 8.09
N LEU A 190 -1.59 -15.87 8.15
CA LEU A 190 -2.43 -17.07 8.22
C LEU A 190 -3.27 -17.11 9.50
N ALA A 191 -2.69 -16.74 10.65
CA ALA A 191 -3.43 -16.61 11.90
C ALA A 191 -4.53 -15.55 11.80
N ALA A 192 -4.22 -14.39 11.21
CA ALA A 192 -5.18 -13.31 11.00
C ALA A 192 -6.34 -13.74 10.07
N ILE A 193 -6.05 -14.49 9.01
CA ILE A 193 -7.06 -15.07 8.10
C ILE A 193 -7.93 -16.07 8.87
N LYS A 194 -7.33 -17.01 9.59
CA LYS A 194 -8.04 -18.04 10.37
C LYS A 194 -8.96 -17.43 11.42
N GLU A 195 -8.52 -16.35 12.06
CA GLU A 195 -9.29 -15.63 13.10
C GLU A 195 -10.20 -14.54 12.51
N CYS A 196 -10.36 -14.48 11.19
CA CYS A 196 -11.22 -13.51 10.48
C CYS A 196 -10.88 -12.03 10.77
N ARG A 197 -9.63 -11.70 11.15
CA ARG A 197 -9.20 -10.33 11.47
C ARG A 197 -9.27 -9.39 10.28
N PHE A 198 -9.15 -9.91 9.04
CA PHE A 198 -9.24 -9.14 7.82
C PHE A 198 -10.67 -9.01 7.26
N LYS A 199 -11.63 -9.80 7.77
CA LYS A 199 -12.98 -9.89 7.19
C LYS A 199 -13.69 -8.53 7.11
N SER A 200 -13.56 -7.71 8.13
CA SER A 200 -14.23 -6.40 8.20
C SER A 200 -13.62 -5.35 7.26
N GLN A 201 -12.33 -5.47 6.94
CA GLN A 201 -11.65 -4.52 6.06
C GLN A 201 -11.72 -4.91 4.57
N ILE A 202 -11.89 -6.19 4.27
CA ILE A 202 -11.94 -6.70 2.90
C ILE A 202 -13.30 -6.45 2.27
N VAL A 203 -13.27 -6.03 1.00
CA VAL A 203 -14.41 -5.97 0.09
C VAL A 203 -14.33 -7.21 -0.79
N PRO A 204 -15.29 -8.14 -0.71
CA PRO A 204 -15.33 -9.27 -1.64
C PRO A 204 -15.40 -8.79 -3.09
N VAL A 205 -14.61 -9.40 -3.95
CA VAL A 205 -14.60 -9.12 -5.38
C VAL A 205 -15.33 -10.23 -6.11
N GLU A 206 -16.38 -9.86 -6.82
CA GLU A 206 -17.12 -10.77 -7.68
C GLU A 206 -16.37 -10.95 -9.00
N LEU A 207 -15.93 -12.17 -9.28
CA LEU A 207 -15.24 -12.55 -10.49
C LEU A 207 -16.18 -13.26 -11.46
N PRO A 208 -16.04 -13.05 -12.78
CA PRO A 208 -16.85 -13.76 -13.76
C PRO A 208 -16.78 -15.26 -13.55
N ALA A 209 -17.88 -15.94 -13.80
CA ALA A 209 -17.92 -17.39 -13.80
C ALA A 209 -16.94 -17.96 -14.84
N LYS A 210 -16.21 -19.01 -14.49
CA LYS A 210 -15.24 -19.65 -15.40
C LYS A 210 -15.90 -20.35 -16.58
N LYS A 211 -17.16 -20.77 -16.41
CA LYS A 211 -17.95 -21.41 -17.47
C LYS A 211 -19.33 -20.74 -17.57
N LYS A 212 -19.86 -20.71 -18.80
CA LYS A 212 -21.19 -20.18 -19.07
C LYS A 212 -22.25 -20.96 -18.28
N GLY A 213 -23.04 -20.26 -17.45
CA GLY A 213 -24.09 -20.84 -16.63
C GLY A 213 -23.69 -21.20 -15.19
N GLU A 214 -22.43 -21.03 -14.81
CA GLU A 214 -21.99 -21.12 -13.42
C GLU A 214 -22.22 -19.77 -12.70
N ALA A 215 -22.31 -19.83 -11.36
CA ALA A 215 -22.35 -18.63 -10.53
C ALA A 215 -21.00 -17.91 -10.52
N PRO A 216 -20.96 -16.60 -10.36
CA PRO A 216 -19.74 -15.84 -10.15
C PRO A 216 -18.93 -16.39 -8.96
N VAL A 217 -17.61 -16.27 -9.03
CA VAL A 217 -16.71 -16.65 -7.93
C VAL A 217 -16.49 -15.45 -7.04
N ILE A 218 -16.70 -15.60 -5.74
CA ILE A 218 -16.42 -14.56 -4.77
C ILE A 218 -14.98 -14.70 -4.27
N PHE A 219 -14.14 -13.71 -4.55
CA PHE A 219 -12.79 -13.62 -4.06
C PHE A 219 -12.74 -12.69 -2.85
N ASP A 220 -12.58 -13.25 -1.65
CA ASP A 220 -12.72 -12.56 -0.36
C ASP A 220 -11.55 -12.76 0.60
N LYS A 221 -10.45 -13.36 0.14
CA LYS A 221 -9.25 -13.64 0.94
C LYS A 221 -7.98 -13.28 0.19
N ASP A 222 -6.99 -12.80 0.92
CA ASP A 222 -5.64 -12.59 0.37
C ASP A 222 -5.07 -13.93 -0.12
N GLU A 223 -4.53 -13.95 -1.34
CA GLU A 223 -4.17 -15.15 -2.09
C GLU A 223 -2.72 -15.58 -1.87
N THR A 224 -1.90 -14.69 -1.32
CA THR A 224 -0.44 -14.85 -1.23
C THR A 224 0.09 -15.52 0.04
N PRO A 225 -0.57 -15.47 1.21
CA PRO A 225 -0.06 -16.15 2.40
C PRO A 225 0.05 -17.67 2.18
N ARG A 226 1.22 -18.24 2.49
CA ARG A 226 1.56 -19.65 2.20
C ARG A 226 1.61 -20.48 3.47
N GLU A 227 0.81 -21.54 3.54
CA GLU A 227 0.77 -22.47 4.66
C GLU A 227 2.00 -23.39 4.71
N ASP A 228 2.62 -23.64 3.57
CA ASP A 228 3.76 -24.54 3.38
C ASP A 228 5.12 -23.84 3.60
N THR A 229 5.13 -22.60 4.03
CA THR A 229 6.38 -21.87 4.31
C THR A 229 7.05 -22.41 5.57
N THR A 230 8.27 -22.94 5.42
CA THR A 230 9.14 -23.39 6.52
C THR A 230 10.54 -22.81 6.36
N MET A 231 11.36 -22.86 7.42
CA MET A 231 12.75 -22.40 7.34
C MET A 231 13.56 -23.25 6.33
N GLU A 232 13.30 -24.53 6.24
CA GLU A 232 13.94 -25.44 5.27
C GLU A 232 13.65 -25.00 3.83
N VAL A 233 12.37 -24.69 3.53
CA VAL A 233 11.96 -24.21 2.21
C VAL A 233 12.63 -22.85 1.92
N LEU A 234 12.59 -21.91 2.85
CA LEU A 234 13.19 -20.58 2.66
C LEU A 234 14.70 -20.67 2.44
N ARG A 235 15.44 -21.46 3.23
CA ARG A 235 16.88 -21.66 3.09
C ARG A 235 17.28 -22.30 1.76
N SER A 236 16.40 -23.12 1.17
CA SER A 236 16.66 -23.76 -0.12
C SER A 236 16.59 -22.79 -1.32
N LEU A 237 15.99 -21.60 -1.14
CA LEU A 237 15.84 -20.63 -2.21
C LEU A 237 17.16 -19.95 -2.54
N LYS A 238 17.44 -19.78 -3.84
CA LYS A 238 18.63 -19.07 -4.31
C LYS A 238 18.44 -17.55 -4.18
N PRO A 239 19.52 -16.79 -3.94
CA PRO A 239 19.49 -15.34 -4.05
C PRO A 239 18.95 -14.89 -5.41
N ALA A 240 18.10 -13.85 -5.40
CA ALA A 240 17.37 -13.42 -6.59
C ALA A 240 18.07 -12.30 -7.37
N PHE A 241 18.87 -11.47 -6.70
CA PHE A 241 19.36 -10.20 -7.27
C PHE A 241 20.88 -10.08 -7.31
N LYS A 242 21.60 -10.74 -6.41
CA LYS A 242 23.06 -10.69 -6.31
C LYS A 242 23.58 -12.13 -6.13
N LYS A 243 24.63 -12.49 -6.87
CA LYS A 243 25.33 -13.77 -6.60
C LYS A 243 25.81 -13.77 -5.14
N ASP A 244 25.56 -14.84 -4.43
CA ASP A 244 25.87 -14.96 -3.00
C ASP A 244 25.18 -13.91 -2.11
N GLY A 245 24.05 -13.35 -2.58
CA GLY A 245 23.22 -12.39 -1.85
C GLY A 245 22.33 -13.07 -0.79
N THR A 246 21.54 -12.25 -0.11
CA THR A 246 20.67 -12.67 0.99
C THR A 246 19.18 -12.55 0.67
N VAL A 247 18.82 -11.69 -0.31
CA VAL A 247 17.42 -11.47 -0.72
C VAL A 247 16.98 -12.54 -1.70
N THR A 248 15.86 -13.18 -1.40
CA THR A 248 15.27 -14.25 -2.21
C THR A 248 13.80 -13.99 -2.50
N ALA A 249 13.20 -14.79 -3.38
CA ALA A 249 11.76 -14.77 -3.61
C ALA A 249 10.92 -15.15 -2.37
N GLY A 250 11.52 -15.75 -1.34
CA GLY A 250 10.83 -16.14 -0.11
C GLY A 250 10.85 -15.08 0.98
N ASN A 251 11.79 -14.13 0.94
CA ASN A 251 11.91 -13.06 1.92
C ASN A 251 11.67 -11.65 1.33
N ALA A 252 11.05 -11.62 0.16
CA ALA A 252 10.56 -10.45 -0.55
C ALA A 252 9.06 -10.60 -0.87
N PRO A 253 8.29 -9.51 -1.00
CA PRO A 253 6.91 -9.60 -1.47
C PRO A 253 6.86 -10.04 -2.93
N GLY A 254 5.76 -10.66 -3.31
CA GLY A 254 5.46 -10.95 -4.71
C GLY A 254 5.03 -9.70 -5.49
N VAL A 255 4.83 -9.88 -6.79
CA VAL A 255 4.09 -8.94 -7.66
C VAL A 255 2.60 -9.17 -7.42
N ASN A 256 1.84 -8.10 -7.23
CA ASN A 256 0.48 -8.22 -6.71
C ASN A 256 -0.49 -7.22 -7.33
N ASP A 257 -1.77 -7.54 -7.21
CA ASP A 257 -2.90 -6.72 -7.64
C ASP A 257 -3.79 -6.38 -6.44
N GLY A 258 -4.34 -5.17 -6.39
CA GLY A 258 -5.24 -4.79 -5.32
C GLY A 258 -5.52 -3.30 -5.25
N ALA A 259 -6.48 -2.92 -4.41
CA ALA A 259 -6.85 -1.54 -4.16
C ALA A 259 -7.28 -1.35 -2.69
N ALA A 260 -7.16 -0.11 -2.20
CA ALA A 260 -7.65 0.31 -0.90
C ALA A 260 -8.09 1.77 -0.93
N ALA A 261 -9.12 2.12 -0.17
CA ALA A 261 -9.61 3.48 -0.08
C ALA A 261 -10.14 3.79 1.32
N VAL A 262 -10.09 5.07 1.67
CA VAL A 262 -10.67 5.67 2.86
C VAL A 262 -11.50 6.89 2.47
N VAL A 263 -12.46 7.28 3.32
CA VAL A 263 -13.16 8.56 3.22
C VAL A 263 -12.65 9.47 4.32
N VAL A 264 -12.16 10.65 3.91
CA VAL A 264 -11.56 11.66 4.78
C VAL A 264 -12.46 12.90 4.83
N THR A 265 -12.67 13.43 6.02
CA THR A 265 -13.45 14.65 6.25
C THR A 265 -12.97 15.36 7.51
N SER A 266 -13.59 16.47 7.90
CA SER A 266 -13.36 17.10 9.20
C SER A 266 -14.23 16.49 10.30
N SER A 267 -13.81 16.61 11.56
CA SER A 267 -14.60 16.13 12.71
C SER A 267 -15.94 16.87 12.81
N LYS A 268 -15.96 18.16 12.48
CA LYS A 268 -17.20 18.96 12.38
C LYS A 268 -18.14 18.38 11.32
N ARG A 269 -17.62 18.13 10.10
CA ARG A 269 -18.43 17.59 9.01
C ARG A 269 -18.92 16.17 9.30
N ALA A 270 -18.12 15.33 9.91
CA ALA A 270 -18.53 13.99 10.36
C ALA A 270 -19.73 14.08 11.33
N LYS A 271 -19.67 15.01 12.31
CA LYS A 271 -20.76 15.26 13.25
C LYS A 271 -22.05 15.74 12.55
N GLU A 272 -21.92 16.65 11.59
CA GLU A 272 -23.07 17.13 10.78
C GLU A 272 -23.74 15.98 10.00
N LEU A 273 -22.95 15.04 9.50
CA LEU A 273 -23.42 13.84 8.79
C LEU A 273 -23.96 12.75 9.71
N GLY A 274 -23.77 12.88 11.03
CA GLY A 274 -24.14 11.85 12.00
C GLY A 274 -23.29 10.58 11.92
N VAL A 275 -22.07 10.67 11.39
CA VAL A 275 -21.16 9.53 11.26
C VAL A 275 -20.05 9.58 12.32
N GLN A 276 -19.63 8.41 12.79
CA GLN A 276 -18.56 8.30 13.79
C GLN A 276 -17.21 8.13 13.10
N PRO A 277 -16.21 8.93 13.45
CA PRO A 277 -14.84 8.72 12.99
C PRO A 277 -14.28 7.37 13.43
N MET A 278 -13.50 6.73 12.56
CA MET A 278 -12.70 5.56 12.90
C MET A 278 -11.41 5.99 13.62
N VAL A 279 -10.72 6.99 13.05
CA VAL A 279 -9.50 7.60 13.59
C VAL A 279 -9.39 9.06 13.15
N ARG A 280 -8.62 9.87 13.89
CA ARG A 280 -8.14 11.16 13.42
C ARG A 280 -6.73 11.04 12.82
N ILE A 281 -6.42 11.86 11.83
CA ILE A 281 -5.07 11.98 11.25
C ILE A 281 -4.32 13.02 12.07
N VAL A 282 -3.33 12.60 12.86
CA VAL A 282 -2.59 13.48 13.76
C VAL A 282 -1.44 14.19 13.05
N ALA A 283 -0.67 13.44 12.28
CA ALA A 283 0.46 13.98 11.53
C ALA A 283 0.79 13.13 10.31
N GLN A 284 1.41 13.77 9.33
CA GLN A 284 2.04 13.11 8.20
C GLN A 284 3.43 13.69 7.95
N ALA A 285 4.34 12.87 7.44
CA ALA A 285 5.67 13.31 7.08
C ALA A 285 6.21 12.56 5.85
N THR A 286 7.14 13.22 5.18
CA THR A 286 7.96 12.62 4.13
C THR A 286 9.43 12.77 4.49
N SER A 287 10.25 11.83 4.05
CA SER A 287 11.71 11.90 4.13
C SER A 287 12.33 11.55 2.79
N GLY A 288 13.60 11.86 2.64
CA GLY A 288 14.42 11.47 1.50
C GLY A 288 15.80 11.03 1.99
N VAL A 289 16.37 10.10 1.26
CA VAL A 289 17.75 9.61 1.39
C VAL A 289 18.32 9.38 -0.01
N GLU A 290 19.60 9.14 -0.12
CA GLU A 290 20.17 8.69 -1.39
C GLU A 290 19.48 7.42 -1.89
N PRO A 291 19.19 7.29 -3.19
CA PRO A 291 18.40 6.20 -3.76
C PRO A 291 18.87 4.79 -3.37
N ASN A 292 20.18 4.56 -3.27
CA ASN A 292 20.76 3.28 -2.87
C ASN A 292 20.43 2.87 -1.42
N TRP A 293 19.96 3.82 -0.58
CA TRP A 293 19.53 3.61 0.81
C TRP A 293 18.02 3.69 0.99
N VAL A 294 17.26 3.64 -0.10
CA VAL A 294 15.79 3.79 -0.11
C VAL A 294 15.07 2.97 0.97
N MET A 295 15.55 1.76 1.26
CA MET A 295 14.96 0.87 2.26
C MET A 295 14.95 1.47 3.67
N MET A 296 15.87 2.40 3.96
CA MET A 296 16.00 3.07 5.27
C MET A 296 15.30 4.42 5.34
N ALA A 297 14.71 4.91 4.24
CA ALA A 297 13.99 6.17 4.21
C ALA A 297 12.84 6.30 5.25
N PRO A 298 12.10 5.21 5.62
CA PRO A 298 11.07 5.28 6.64
C PRO A 298 11.57 5.75 8.01
N VAL A 299 12.84 5.52 8.36
CA VAL A 299 13.43 6.00 9.62
C VAL A 299 13.25 7.51 9.78
N GLY A 300 13.64 8.28 8.75
CA GLY A 300 13.50 9.73 8.77
C GLY A 300 12.05 10.20 8.77
N ALA A 301 11.16 9.50 8.08
CA ALA A 301 9.74 9.85 8.05
C ALA A 301 9.05 9.61 9.40
N ILE A 302 9.35 8.47 10.05
CA ILE A 302 8.80 8.14 11.38
C ILE A 302 9.34 9.10 12.44
N ARG A 303 10.65 9.42 12.45
CA ARG A 303 11.23 10.42 13.37
C ARG A 303 10.54 11.80 13.23
N LYS A 304 10.28 12.24 12.00
CA LYS A 304 9.51 13.48 11.76
C LYS A 304 8.07 13.40 12.24
N VAL A 305 7.43 12.24 12.15
CA VAL A 305 6.09 12.03 12.71
C VAL A 305 6.13 12.10 14.22
N TRP A 306 7.09 11.47 14.89
CA TRP A 306 7.29 11.59 16.34
C TRP A 306 7.51 13.03 16.78
N GLU A 307 8.36 13.77 16.05
CA GLU A 307 8.60 15.18 16.32
C GLU A 307 7.31 16.04 16.22
N LYS A 308 6.53 15.84 15.15
CA LYS A 308 5.29 16.59 14.92
C LYS A 308 4.19 16.26 15.93
N THR A 309 4.11 15.04 16.42
CA THR A 309 3.10 14.58 17.36
C THR A 309 3.50 14.80 18.82
N GLY A 310 4.80 14.94 19.07
CA GLY A 310 5.37 14.85 20.43
C GLY A 310 5.38 13.43 21.00
N TRP A 311 5.05 12.42 20.17
CA TRP A 311 5.07 11.03 20.63
C TRP A 311 6.50 10.48 20.63
N LYS A 312 6.72 9.55 21.56
CA LYS A 312 7.89 8.70 21.60
C LYS A 312 7.54 7.30 21.07
N ASN A 313 8.53 6.46 20.84
CA ASN A 313 8.30 5.07 20.42
C ASN A 313 7.38 4.31 21.38
N GLU A 314 7.55 4.54 22.68
CA GLU A 314 6.77 3.88 23.75
C GLU A 314 5.28 4.25 23.69
N ASP A 315 4.96 5.48 23.24
CA ASP A 315 3.60 5.99 23.16
C ASP A 315 2.79 5.40 22.00
N VAL A 316 3.46 4.75 21.04
CA VAL A 316 2.82 4.15 19.87
C VAL A 316 2.44 2.70 20.18
N ASP A 317 1.17 2.38 19.99
CA ASP A 317 0.64 1.04 20.24
C ASP A 317 0.92 0.07 19.10
N LEU A 318 0.78 0.53 17.84
CA LEU A 318 0.93 -0.30 16.64
C LEU A 318 1.66 0.46 15.52
N TYR A 319 2.49 -0.30 14.81
CA TYR A 319 3.11 0.12 13.56
C TYR A 319 2.68 -0.80 12.42
N GLU A 320 2.24 -0.23 11.31
CA GLU A 320 2.15 -0.90 10.02
C GLU A 320 3.28 -0.36 9.12
N LEU A 321 4.38 -1.08 9.11
CA LEU A 321 5.56 -0.80 8.30
C LEU A 321 5.51 -1.68 7.06
N ASN A 322 5.38 -1.09 5.87
CA ASN A 322 5.34 -1.90 4.66
C ASN A 322 6.63 -2.73 4.52
N GLU A 323 6.46 -4.02 4.34
CA GLU A 323 7.57 -4.97 4.16
C GLU A 323 7.97 -5.00 2.68
N ALA A 324 8.63 -3.93 2.19
CA ALA A 324 9.13 -3.93 0.82
C ALA A 324 10.14 -5.08 0.59
N PHE A 325 10.87 -5.44 1.64
CA PHE A 325 11.68 -6.66 1.79
C PHE A 325 11.80 -6.97 3.29
N SER A 326 12.03 -8.22 3.65
CA SER A 326 12.29 -8.59 5.07
C SER A 326 13.45 -7.79 5.65
N VAL A 327 14.53 -7.63 4.89
CA VAL A 327 15.72 -6.86 5.30
C VAL A 327 15.42 -5.40 5.58
N GLN A 328 14.53 -4.80 4.81
CA GLN A 328 14.10 -3.41 5.00
C GLN A 328 13.36 -3.24 6.34
N ALA A 329 12.37 -4.09 6.60
CA ALA A 329 11.63 -4.04 7.85
C ALA A 329 12.54 -4.24 9.06
N LEU A 330 13.44 -5.24 9.01
CA LEU A 330 14.43 -5.50 10.05
C LEU A 330 15.36 -4.29 10.28
N GLY A 331 15.88 -3.69 9.20
CA GLY A 331 16.75 -2.52 9.28
C GLY A 331 16.08 -1.33 9.95
N VAL A 332 14.86 -0.99 9.53
CA VAL A 332 14.08 0.11 10.10
C VAL A 332 13.73 -0.16 11.57
N MET A 333 13.31 -1.38 11.89
CA MET A 333 12.98 -1.76 13.28
C MET A 333 14.20 -1.63 14.20
N ARG A 334 15.38 -2.08 13.77
CA ARG A 334 16.65 -1.95 14.52
C ARG A 334 17.04 -0.50 14.73
N GLU A 335 17.02 0.30 13.67
CA GLU A 335 17.44 1.71 13.69
C GLU A 335 16.55 2.58 14.58
N LEU A 336 15.27 2.23 14.70
CA LEU A 336 14.30 2.95 15.52
C LEU A 336 14.02 2.30 16.88
N GLY A 337 14.58 1.12 17.15
CA GLY A 337 14.29 0.36 18.39
C GLY A 337 12.82 -0.05 18.52
N LEU A 338 12.15 -0.38 17.39
CA LEU A 338 10.75 -0.78 17.42
C LEU A 338 10.59 -2.17 18.02
N ASP A 339 9.59 -2.33 18.90
CA ASP A 339 9.20 -3.62 19.44
C ASP A 339 8.54 -4.48 18.34
N PRO A 340 9.11 -5.65 17.98
CA PRO A 340 8.52 -6.56 17.00
C PRO A 340 7.09 -7.03 17.31
N ALA A 341 6.68 -6.98 18.58
CA ALA A 341 5.32 -7.32 19.00
C ALA A 341 4.29 -6.26 18.63
N LYS A 342 4.74 -5.03 18.33
CA LYS A 342 3.92 -3.90 17.90
C LYS A 342 3.91 -3.70 16.38
N VAL A 343 4.82 -4.38 15.63
CA VAL A 343 5.01 -4.17 14.19
C VAL A 343 4.35 -5.28 13.38
N ASN A 344 3.52 -4.89 12.40
CA ASN A 344 2.89 -5.81 11.44
C ASN A 344 2.31 -7.04 12.14
N VAL A 345 1.45 -6.79 13.11
CA VAL A 345 0.96 -7.82 14.03
C VAL A 345 0.06 -8.87 13.35
N ASN A 346 -0.40 -8.58 12.14
CA ASN A 346 -1.17 -9.47 11.28
C ASN A 346 -0.40 -9.95 10.05
N GLY A 347 0.94 -9.87 10.07
CA GLY A 347 1.76 -10.07 8.89
C GLY A 347 1.78 -8.82 7.99
N GLY A 348 2.70 -8.77 7.05
CA GLY A 348 2.87 -7.63 6.15
C GLY A 348 3.04 -8.07 4.69
N ALA A 349 3.64 -7.20 3.88
CA ALA A 349 3.67 -7.35 2.43
C ALA A 349 4.44 -8.60 1.95
N VAL A 350 5.41 -9.10 2.71
CA VAL A 350 6.12 -10.36 2.37
C VAL A 350 5.13 -11.53 2.28
N ALA A 351 4.14 -11.55 3.16
CA ALA A 351 3.09 -12.59 3.16
C ALA A 351 1.84 -12.17 2.36
N ILE A 352 1.33 -10.96 2.60
CA ILE A 352 0.04 -10.49 2.05
C ILE A 352 0.18 -9.98 0.62
N GLY A 353 1.37 -9.44 0.25
CA GLY A 353 1.62 -8.87 -1.06
C GLY A 353 1.75 -7.34 -1.07
N HIS A 354 2.30 -6.83 -2.19
CA HIS A 354 2.69 -5.43 -2.36
C HIS A 354 2.20 -4.83 -3.70
N PRO A 355 0.87 -4.63 -3.88
CA PRO A 355 0.37 -3.85 -5.03
C PRO A 355 0.80 -2.39 -4.86
N ILE A 356 1.87 -1.97 -5.57
CA ILE A 356 2.69 -0.79 -5.23
C ILE A 356 1.89 0.49 -5.04
N GLY A 357 1.00 0.86 -5.97
CA GLY A 357 0.18 2.07 -5.87
C GLY A 357 -0.88 2.03 -4.77
N ALA A 358 -1.34 0.82 -4.40
CA ALA A 358 -2.36 0.60 -3.37
C ALA A 358 -1.78 0.44 -1.96
N SER A 359 -0.54 -0.01 -1.84
CA SER A 359 0.03 -0.49 -0.56
C SER A 359 -0.02 0.55 0.55
N GLY A 360 0.18 1.83 0.24
CA GLY A 360 0.11 2.89 1.25
C GLY A 360 -1.25 3.01 1.93
N ALA A 361 -2.33 2.91 1.16
CA ALA A 361 -3.69 2.88 1.70
C ALA A 361 -3.98 1.52 2.37
N ARG A 362 -3.49 0.40 1.80
CA ARG A 362 -3.67 -0.94 2.35
C ARG A 362 -3.12 -1.08 3.77
N VAL A 363 -1.89 -0.61 4.01
CA VAL A 363 -1.30 -0.66 5.37
C VAL A 363 -2.07 0.21 6.35
N LEU A 364 -2.52 1.40 5.92
CA LEU A 364 -3.33 2.27 6.76
C LEU A 364 -4.68 1.63 7.11
N VAL A 365 -5.37 1.02 6.16
CA VAL A 365 -6.62 0.29 6.39
C VAL A 365 -6.40 -0.82 7.42
N THR A 366 -5.35 -1.64 7.26
CA THR A 366 -5.04 -2.71 8.21
C THR A 366 -4.75 -2.16 9.61
N LEU A 367 -3.98 -1.06 9.71
CA LEU A 367 -3.69 -0.40 10.98
C LEU A 367 -4.96 0.04 11.70
N ILE A 368 -5.85 0.76 11.01
CA ILE A 368 -7.11 1.29 11.58
C ILE A 368 -7.98 0.17 12.14
N TYR A 369 -8.18 -0.90 11.37
CA TYR A 369 -8.99 -2.04 11.82
C TYR A 369 -8.36 -2.79 12.99
N GLU A 370 -7.03 -2.94 13.00
CA GLU A 370 -6.34 -3.60 14.10
C GLU A 370 -6.33 -2.76 15.38
N MET A 371 -6.17 -1.44 15.27
CA MET A 371 -6.35 -0.51 16.39
C MET A 371 -7.75 -0.64 17.00
N THR A 372 -8.78 -0.71 16.14
CA THR A 372 -10.17 -0.90 16.58
C THR A 372 -10.36 -2.24 17.28
N ARG A 373 -9.86 -3.33 16.69
CA ARG A 373 -9.98 -4.68 17.23
C ARG A 373 -9.32 -4.84 18.62
N ARG A 374 -8.15 -4.21 18.79
CA ARG A 374 -7.38 -4.28 20.05
C ARG A 374 -7.80 -3.21 21.07
N ASN A 375 -8.64 -2.26 20.67
CA ASN A 375 -9.00 -1.09 21.46
C ASN A 375 -7.77 -0.29 21.93
N VAL A 376 -6.83 -0.06 21.00
CA VAL A 376 -5.64 0.76 21.23
C VAL A 376 -5.76 2.10 20.48
N HIS A 377 -4.94 3.10 20.86
CA HIS A 377 -5.21 4.49 20.52
C HIS A 377 -4.28 5.06 19.47
N ARG A 378 -2.98 4.74 19.46
CA ARG A 378 -1.98 5.40 18.62
C ARG A 378 -1.32 4.44 17.64
N GLY A 379 -1.39 4.78 16.36
CA GLY A 379 -0.80 3.97 15.31
C GLY A 379 0.00 4.78 14.30
N ILE A 380 1.02 4.17 13.73
CA ILE A 380 1.83 4.77 12.66
C ILE A 380 1.90 3.80 11.47
N ALA A 381 1.52 4.30 10.27
CA ALA A 381 1.75 3.63 9.00
C ALA A 381 2.95 4.27 8.29
N ALA A 382 3.87 3.46 7.74
CA ALA A 382 5.03 3.98 7.02
C ALA A 382 5.49 3.06 5.88
N LEU A 383 6.02 3.67 4.80
CA LEU A 383 6.53 2.98 3.62
C LEU A 383 7.81 3.65 3.11
N CYS A 384 8.75 2.84 2.60
CA CYS A 384 9.78 3.31 1.69
C CYS A 384 9.22 3.41 0.26
N LEU A 385 9.79 4.27 -0.56
CA LEU A 385 9.34 4.56 -1.92
C LEU A 385 10.54 4.57 -2.85
N GLY A 386 10.44 3.94 -4.01
CA GLY A 386 11.47 3.99 -5.03
C GLY A 386 12.02 5.40 -5.25
N GLY A 387 13.31 5.52 -5.53
CA GLY A 387 14.01 6.80 -5.66
C GLY A 387 14.48 7.43 -4.33
N GLY A 388 14.46 6.68 -3.22
CA GLY A 388 15.04 7.14 -1.95
C GLY A 388 14.09 7.96 -1.07
N ASN A 389 12.79 7.78 -1.20
CA ASN A 389 11.79 8.52 -0.40
C ASN A 389 11.06 7.63 0.61
N ALA A 390 10.35 8.26 1.54
CA ALA A 390 9.38 7.61 2.41
C ALA A 390 8.19 8.53 2.72
N VAL A 391 7.09 7.89 3.13
CA VAL A 391 5.94 8.54 3.74
C VAL A 391 5.61 7.84 5.06
N ALA A 392 5.16 8.61 6.04
CA ALA A 392 4.62 8.10 7.29
C ALA A 392 3.41 8.92 7.72
N MET A 393 2.46 8.29 8.41
CA MET A 393 1.25 8.92 8.93
C MET A 393 0.94 8.39 10.32
N ALA A 394 0.70 9.29 11.26
CA ALA A 394 0.19 8.99 12.60
C ALA A 394 -1.32 9.15 12.63
N VAL A 395 -2.00 8.18 13.19
CA VAL A 395 -3.45 8.20 13.43
C VAL A 395 -3.75 7.89 14.88
N GLU A 396 -4.85 8.44 15.39
CA GLU A 396 -5.30 8.25 16.78
C GLU A 396 -6.81 8.00 16.85
N ARG A 397 -7.22 7.12 17.78
CA ARG A 397 -8.63 6.82 18.07
C ARG A 397 -9.10 7.60 19.29
#